data_99ddb4295a277cfdcf28095a93fa8225
#
_entry.id   99ddb4295a277cfdcf28095a93fa8225
#
_cell.length_a   1.000
_cell.length_b   1.000
_cell.length_c   1.000
_cell.angle_alpha   90.00
_cell.angle_beta   90.00
_cell.angle_gamma   90.00
#
_symmetry.space_group_name_H-M   'P 1'
#
loop_
_entity.id
_entity.type
_entity.pdbx_description
1 polymer ?
#
loop_
_entity_poly.entity_id
_entity_poly.type
_entity_poly.pdbx_seq_one_letter_code
_entity_poly.pdbx_strand_id
1 'polypeptide(L)'
;MDNEIKKDLTSNWFKLLQNAICDDISNIENNKIKFQSTTWHRNKSKDEGGGEYRIIKNGKVFEKVGVNFSKVYGKFPKKYQKNIPGAENDPRFWASGISIVMHMNNPNIPAIHFNTRYICTTQNWFGGGMDVTPAIKDDQEKNKFHKTLKTMCDRHNKNYYKKYKKWCDEYFYLPHRKEARGIGGIFFDYKKENFENDFKFVRDVGVTFQMIFNSIIEKKIKKKWTLKDKEMQYIKRGRYAEFNLLYDRGTKFGLQTGGNVEGILMSLPPIVKWK
;
A
#
# COMPACT_ATOMS: atom_id res chain seq x y z
N MET A 1 7.04 26.62 5.08
CA MET A 1 6.57 25.77 6.22
C MET A 1 7.77 25.02 6.77
N ASP A 2 7.93 25.03 8.09
CA ASP A 2 9.01 24.30 8.79
C ASP A 2 8.92 22.79 8.58
N ASN A 3 10.08 22.09 8.62
CA ASN A 3 10.15 20.66 8.41
C ASN A 3 9.46 19.85 9.52
N GLU A 4 9.50 20.31 10.77
CA GLU A 4 8.81 19.62 11.87
C GLU A 4 7.29 19.68 11.68
N ILE A 5 6.76 20.83 11.28
CA ILE A 5 5.33 20.97 10.95
C ILE A 5 4.93 20.02 9.81
N LYS A 6 5.77 19.88 8.76
CA LYS A 6 5.50 18.94 7.66
C LYS A 6 5.48 17.49 8.12
N LYS A 7 6.41 17.10 8.98
CA LYS A 7 6.48 15.76 9.58
C LYS A 7 5.24 15.46 10.42
N ASP A 8 4.82 16.39 11.26
CA ASP A 8 3.64 16.22 12.11
C ASP A 8 2.36 16.14 11.28
N LEU A 9 2.15 17.03 10.33
CA LEU A 9 0.98 17.02 9.44
C LEU A 9 0.88 15.68 8.68
N THR A 10 2.00 15.20 8.14
CA THR A 10 2.00 13.96 7.34
C THR A 10 1.80 12.72 8.21
N SER A 11 2.48 12.61 9.36
CA SER A 11 2.32 11.46 10.24
C SER A 11 0.91 11.40 10.86
N ASN A 12 0.34 12.55 11.24
CA ASN A 12 -1.02 12.62 11.75
C ASN A 12 -2.05 12.21 10.69
N TRP A 13 -1.86 12.66 9.44
CA TRP A 13 -2.71 12.23 8.33
C TRP A 13 -2.68 10.70 8.12
N PHE A 14 -1.49 10.09 8.09
CA PHE A 14 -1.38 8.66 7.90
C PHE A 14 -2.00 7.86 9.05
N LYS A 15 -1.91 8.37 10.28
CA LYS A 15 -2.56 7.75 11.44
C LYS A 15 -4.08 7.88 11.40
N LEU A 16 -4.59 9.05 11.01
CA LEU A 16 -6.03 9.26 10.81
C LEU A 16 -6.57 8.33 9.71
N LEU A 17 -5.85 8.22 8.58
CA LEU A 17 -6.24 7.33 7.49
C LEU A 17 -6.23 5.86 7.92
N GLN A 18 -5.25 5.42 8.74
CA GLN A 18 -5.25 4.08 9.33
C GLN A 18 -6.52 3.83 10.12
N ASN A 19 -6.91 4.75 10.99
CA ASN A 19 -8.10 4.62 11.82
C ASN A 19 -9.37 4.53 10.96
N ALA A 20 -9.56 5.48 10.05
CA ALA A 20 -10.74 5.52 9.17
C ALA A 20 -10.90 4.24 8.33
N ILE A 21 -9.80 3.72 7.78
CA ILE A 21 -9.84 2.48 6.99
C ILE A 21 -10.10 1.27 7.88
N CYS A 22 -9.54 1.21 9.09
CA CYS A 22 -9.83 0.14 10.03
C CYS A 22 -11.30 0.15 10.49
N ASP A 23 -11.89 1.33 10.68
CA ASP A 23 -13.30 1.48 11.01
C ASP A 23 -14.20 0.98 9.87
N ASP A 24 -13.92 1.35 8.62
CA ASP A 24 -14.65 0.83 7.46
C ASP A 24 -14.58 -0.69 7.36
N ILE A 25 -13.37 -1.26 7.50
CA ILE A 25 -13.16 -2.71 7.47
C ILE A 25 -13.96 -3.41 8.58
N SER A 26 -13.95 -2.86 9.81
CA SER A 26 -14.72 -3.39 10.93
C SER A 26 -16.22 -3.36 10.65
N ASN A 27 -16.73 -2.28 10.07
CA ASN A 27 -18.13 -2.15 9.67
C ASN A 27 -18.52 -3.17 8.58
N ILE A 28 -17.65 -3.39 7.58
CA ILE A 28 -17.86 -4.39 6.53
C ILE A 28 -17.92 -5.82 7.10
N GLU A 29 -17.12 -6.12 8.13
CA GLU A 29 -17.18 -7.38 8.88
C GLU A 29 -18.33 -7.42 9.91
N ASN A 30 -19.19 -6.39 9.97
CA ASN A 30 -20.25 -6.22 10.96
C ASN A 30 -19.73 -6.24 12.41
N ASN A 31 -18.56 -5.74 12.67
CA ASN A 31 -17.88 -5.72 13.98
C ASN A 31 -17.72 -7.09 14.65
N LYS A 32 -17.85 -8.19 13.89
CA LYS A 32 -17.75 -9.56 14.42
C LYS A 32 -16.32 -10.02 14.66
N ILE A 33 -15.38 -9.42 13.97
CA ILE A 33 -13.95 -9.73 14.09
C ILE A 33 -13.21 -8.43 14.41
N LYS A 34 -12.38 -8.48 15.44
CA LYS A 34 -11.58 -7.32 15.88
C LYS A 34 -10.19 -7.38 15.25
N PHE A 35 -9.63 -6.22 14.95
CA PHE A 35 -8.22 -6.10 14.60
C PHE A 35 -7.33 -6.55 15.76
N GLN A 36 -6.34 -7.36 15.43
CA GLN A 36 -5.18 -7.60 16.28
C GLN A 36 -4.18 -6.47 16.02
N SER A 37 -4.00 -5.59 17.01
CA SER A 37 -3.06 -4.47 16.93
C SER A 37 -1.74 -4.84 17.60
N THR A 38 -0.64 -4.55 16.92
CA THR A 38 0.70 -4.74 17.45
C THR A 38 1.52 -3.48 17.24
N THR A 39 1.94 -2.87 18.35
CA THR A 39 2.91 -1.78 18.33
C THR A 39 4.31 -2.38 18.21
N TRP A 40 5.15 -1.78 17.39
CA TRP A 40 6.53 -2.20 17.20
C TRP A 40 7.48 -1.01 17.24
N HIS A 41 8.68 -1.24 17.70
CA HIS A 41 9.77 -0.28 17.73
C HIS A 41 10.85 -0.69 16.73
N ARG A 42 11.41 0.27 15.99
CA ARG A 42 12.49 0.02 15.04
C ARG A 42 13.76 -0.47 15.73
N ASN A 43 14.03 0.08 16.89
CA ASN A 43 15.17 -0.31 17.74
C ASN A 43 14.67 -0.49 19.18
N LYS A 44 15.15 -1.52 19.86
CA LYS A 44 14.78 -1.79 21.27
C LYS A 44 15.58 -0.99 22.28
N SER A 45 16.78 -0.55 21.92
CA SER A 45 17.72 0.14 22.81
C SER A 45 17.82 1.64 22.57
N LYS A 46 17.33 2.12 21.42
CA LYS A 46 17.36 3.55 21.05
C LYS A 46 16.02 3.94 20.47
N ASP A 47 15.60 5.17 20.73
CA ASP A 47 14.43 5.72 20.07
C ASP A 47 14.77 6.05 18.60
N GLU A 48 14.33 5.19 17.70
CA GLU A 48 14.37 5.34 16.25
C GLU A 48 12.96 5.27 15.65
N GLY A 49 11.94 5.50 16.50
CA GLY A 49 10.55 5.41 16.14
C GLY A 49 10.06 3.97 16.01
N GLY A 50 8.94 3.81 15.32
CA GLY A 50 8.27 2.53 15.17
C GLY A 50 6.97 2.66 14.42
N GLY A 51 5.97 1.88 14.81
CA GLY A 51 4.66 1.92 14.20
C GLY A 51 3.66 1.01 14.89
N GLU A 52 2.53 0.88 14.23
CA GLU A 52 1.45 -0.03 14.63
C GLU A 52 0.90 -0.70 13.38
N TYR A 53 0.92 -2.03 13.36
CA TYR A 53 0.15 -2.75 12.35
C TYR A 53 -1.07 -3.40 12.99
N ARG A 54 -2.16 -3.38 12.24
CA ARG A 54 -3.45 -3.97 12.60
C ARG A 54 -3.81 -5.03 11.57
N ILE A 55 -4.12 -6.23 12.04
CA ILE A 55 -4.40 -7.38 11.17
C ILE A 55 -5.75 -8.00 11.56
N ILE A 56 -6.59 -8.28 10.55
CA ILE A 56 -7.68 -9.26 10.63
C ILE A 56 -7.25 -10.50 9.86
N LYS A 57 -7.52 -11.68 10.42
CA LYS A 57 -7.40 -12.99 9.77
C LYS A 57 -8.72 -13.74 9.91
N ASN A 58 -9.04 -14.55 8.91
CA ASN A 58 -10.22 -15.41 8.89
C ASN A 58 -11.55 -14.68 9.04
N GLY A 59 -11.63 -13.43 8.52
CA GLY A 59 -12.87 -12.67 8.43
C GLY A 59 -13.84 -13.26 7.41
N LYS A 60 -15.11 -12.90 7.52
CA LYS A 60 -16.13 -13.35 6.56
C LYS A 60 -15.90 -12.75 5.18
N VAL A 61 -15.50 -11.50 5.12
CA VAL A 61 -15.21 -10.75 3.88
C VAL A 61 -13.71 -10.74 3.60
N PHE A 62 -12.92 -10.37 4.60
CA PHE A 62 -11.46 -10.30 4.52
C PHE A 62 -10.85 -11.58 5.06
N GLU A 63 -10.33 -12.43 4.17
CA GLU A 63 -9.56 -13.62 4.59
C GLU A 63 -8.29 -13.21 5.34
N LYS A 64 -7.67 -12.13 4.88
CA LYS A 64 -6.61 -11.40 5.60
C LYS A 64 -6.59 -9.94 5.16
N VAL A 65 -6.48 -9.04 6.10
CA VAL A 65 -6.18 -7.63 5.84
C VAL A 65 -5.13 -7.14 6.83
N GLY A 66 -4.19 -6.36 6.34
CA GLY A 66 -3.19 -5.69 7.16
C GLY A 66 -3.15 -4.20 6.86
N VAL A 67 -3.15 -3.38 7.91
CA VAL A 67 -3.04 -1.91 7.85
C VAL A 67 -1.89 -1.49 8.76
N ASN A 68 -0.77 -1.09 8.18
CA ASN A 68 0.43 -0.70 8.92
C ASN A 68 0.67 0.80 8.80
N PHE A 69 0.78 1.47 9.94
CA PHE A 69 1.28 2.83 10.09
C PHE A 69 2.70 2.78 10.63
N SER A 70 3.58 3.64 10.13
CA SER A 70 4.94 3.79 10.61
C SER A 70 5.36 5.25 10.73
N LYS A 71 6.18 5.54 11.76
CA LYS A 71 6.91 6.80 11.94
C LYS A 71 8.30 6.43 12.45
N VAL A 72 9.29 6.48 11.58
CA VAL A 72 10.65 5.98 11.84
C VAL A 72 11.70 7.02 11.47
N TYR A 73 12.82 6.99 12.18
CA TYR A 73 13.96 7.86 11.93
C TYR A 73 15.26 7.17 12.31
N GLY A 74 16.38 7.77 11.94
CA GLY A 74 17.70 7.18 12.20
C GLY A 74 18.70 7.52 11.11
N LYS A 75 19.61 6.59 10.82
CA LYS A 75 20.63 6.72 9.78
C LYS A 75 20.54 5.57 8.78
N PHE A 76 20.64 5.88 7.49
CA PHE A 76 20.76 4.85 6.47
C PHE A 76 22.12 4.13 6.55
N PRO A 77 22.16 2.80 6.42
CA PRO A 77 23.41 2.06 6.26
C PRO A 77 24.21 2.56 5.05
N LYS A 78 25.55 2.59 5.16
CA LYS A 78 26.45 3.11 4.11
C LYS A 78 26.15 2.60 2.70
N LYS A 79 25.80 1.32 2.56
CA LYS A 79 25.50 0.68 1.27
C LYS A 79 24.30 1.27 0.53
N TYR A 80 23.39 1.97 1.24
CA TYR A 80 22.19 2.57 0.63
C TYR A 80 22.28 4.08 0.42
N GLN A 81 23.22 4.76 1.10
CA GLN A 81 23.29 6.23 1.10
C GLN A 81 23.42 6.82 -0.30
N LYS A 82 24.23 6.21 -1.17
CA LYS A 82 24.44 6.66 -2.54
C LYS A 82 23.18 6.57 -3.44
N ASN A 83 22.21 5.75 -3.07
CA ASN A 83 21.01 5.49 -3.86
C ASN A 83 19.75 6.22 -3.33
N ILE A 84 19.88 6.96 -2.23
CA ILE A 84 18.75 7.65 -1.59
C ILE A 84 19.01 9.17 -1.69
N PRO A 85 18.13 9.90 -2.38
CA PRO A 85 18.31 11.35 -2.53
C PRO A 85 18.50 12.05 -1.19
N GLY A 86 19.54 12.88 -1.09
CA GLY A 86 19.88 13.66 0.08
C GLY A 86 20.52 12.88 1.23
N ALA A 87 20.82 11.58 1.05
CA ALA A 87 21.51 10.76 2.05
C ALA A 87 23.02 10.61 1.75
N GLU A 88 23.51 11.18 0.67
CA GLU A 88 24.88 11.05 0.19
C GLU A 88 25.90 11.62 1.19
N ASN A 89 25.59 12.79 1.75
CA ASN A 89 26.47 13.51 2.70
C ASN A 89 25.94 13.47 4.13
N ASP A 90 24.64 13.32 4.33
CA ASP A 90 23.99 13.19 5.63
C ASP A 90 23.07 11.96 5.65
N PRO A 91 23.47 10.87 6.33
CA PRO A 91 22.68 9.63 6.33
C PRO A 91 21.41 9.71 7.16
N ARG A 92 21.17 10.78 7.90
CA ARG A 92 19.99 10.92 8.75
C ARG A 92 18.71 10.96 7.91
N PHE A 93 17.70 10.31 8.40
CA PHE A 93 16.37 10.32 7.77
C PHE A 93 15.25 10.34 8.81
N TRP A 94 14.13 10.80 8.39
CA TRP A 94 12.82 10.61 9.00
C TRP A 94 11.84 10.15 7.93
N ALA A 95 10.96 9.22 8.26
CA ALA A 95 9.93 8.74 7.34
C ALA A 95 8.66 8.38 8.10
N SER A 96 7.52 8.71 7.53
CA SER A 96 6.22 8.20 7.98
C SER A 96 5.39 7.73 6.79
N GLY A 97 4.51 6.76 7.02
CA GLY A 97 3.67 6.24 5.97
C GLY A 97 2.63 5.25 6.48
N ILE A 98 1.76 4.90 5.56
CA ILE A 98 0.75 3.86 5.72
C ILE A 98 0.87 2.86 4.57
N SER A 99 0.69 1.57 4.88
CA SER A 99 0.65 0.48 3.90
C SER A 99 -0.52 -0.45 4.21
N ILE A 100 -1.27 -0.82 3.19
CA ILE A 100 -2.50 -1.61 3.32
C ILE A 100 -2.52 -2.69 2.25
N VAL A 101 -2.83 -3.91 2.66
CA VAL A 101 -3.11 -5.02 1.74
C VAL A 101 -4.34 -5.78 2.21
N MET A 102 -5.26 -6.01 1.30
CA MET A 102 -6.52 -6.69 1.55
C MET A 102 -6.62 -7.94 0.66
N HIS A 103 -6.75 -9.11 1.29
CA HIS A 103 -7.01 -10.40 0.62
C HIS A 103 -8.40 -10.87 0.99
N MET A 104 -9.28 -10.98 0.01
CA MET A 104 -10.71 -11.22 0.19
C MET A 104 -11.06 -12.70 0.15
N ASN A 105 -12.09 -13.10 0.91
CA ASN A 105 -12.64 -14.45 0.82
C ASN A 105 -13.30 -14.73 -0.54
N ASN A 106 -14.13 -13.79 -1.02
CA ASN A 106 -14.83 -13.94 -2.29
C ASN A 106 -13.86 -13.68 -3.46
N PRO A 107 -13.65 -14.65 -4.38
CA PRO A 107 -12.75 -14.52 -5.52
C PRO A 107 -13.16 -13.43 -6.52
N ASN A 108 -14.42 -13.00 -6.53
CA ASN A 108 -14.88 -11.89 -7.36
C ASN A 108 -14.34 -10.53 -6.90
N ILE A 109 -13.92 -10.42 -5.64
CA ILE A 109 -13.33 -9.20 -5.10
C ILE A 109 -11.80 -9.31 -5.24
N PRO A 110 -11.16 -8.34 -5.93
CA PRO A 110 -9.70 -8.39 -6.13
C PRO A 110 -8.93 -8.23 -4.82
N ALA A 111 -7.68 -8.66 -4.79
CA ALA A 111 -6.74 -8.18 -3.79
C ALA A 111 -6.47 -6.69 -4.05
N ILE A 112 -6.40 -5.89 -2.99
CA ILE A 112 -6.27 -4.43 -3.05
C ILE A 112 -5.05 -4.02 -2.24
N HIS A 113 -4.18 -3.21 -2.85
CA HIS A 113 -2.98 -2.67 -2.23
C HIS A 113 -2.97 -1.16 -2.29
N PHE A 114 -2.49 -0.55 -1.24
CA PHE A 114 -2.27 0.89 -1.12
C PHE A 114 -1.07 1.17 -0.24
N ASN A 115 -0.27 2.15 -0.59
CA ASN A 115 0.68 2.77 0.32
C ASN A 115 0.89 4.24 -0.01
N THR A 116 1.19 5.05 1.01
CA THR A 116 1.71 6.40 0.85
C THR A 116 2.70 6.69 1.96
N ARG A 117 3.73 7.48 1.64
CA ARG A 117 4.80 7.84 2.56
C ARG A 117 5.31 9.24 2.31
N TYR A 118 5.86 9.86 3.36
CA TYR A 118 6.68 11.07 3.31
C TYR A 118 8.05 10.75 3.89
N ILE A 119 9.09 11.09 3.16
CA ILE A 119 10.48 10.83 3.53
C ILE A 119 11.22 12.14 3.58
N CYS A 120 12.00 12.36 4.66
CA CYS A 120 12.86 13.50 4.88
C CYS A 120 14.31 13.03 5.04
N THR A 121 15.17 13.60 4.24
CA THR A 121 16.64 13.59 4.35
C THR A 121 17.10 15.04 4.31
N THR A 122 18.19 15.39 3.64
CA THR A 122 18.45 16.77 3.21
C THR A 122 17.49 17.19 2.08
N GLN A 123 16.78 16.25 1.49
CA GLN A 123 15.66 16.46 0.57
C GLN A 123 14.40 15.80 1.15
N ASN A 124 13.22 16.28 0.75
CA ASN A 124 11.95 15.77 1.24
C ASN A 124 11.05 15.41 0.06
N TRP A 125 10.35 14.26 0.11
CA TRP A 125 9.44 13.88 -0.96
C TRP A 125 8.34 12.94 -0.49
N PHE A 126 7.26 12.90 -1.27
CA PHE A 126 6.20 11.91 -1.15
C PHE A 126 6.39 10.78 -2.15
N GLY A 127 5.97 9.58 -1.75
CA GLY A 127 5.82 8.43 -2.61
C GLY A 127 4.59 7.62 -2.23
N GLY A 128 4.13 6.77 -3.15
CA GLY A 128 3.00 5.90 -2.88
C GLY A 128 2.29 5.42 -4.12
N GLY A 129 1.10 4.88 -3.91
CA GLY A 129 0.24 4.40 -4.98
C GLY A 129 -0.82 3.43 -4.48
N MET A 130 -1.63 2.97 -5.41
CA MET A 130 -2.58 1.88 -5.22
C MET A 130 -2.70 1.05 -6.48
N ASP A 131 -2.94 -0.25 -6.31
CA ASP A 131 -3.23 -1.16 -7.39
C ASP A 131 -4.18 -2.28 -6.96
N VAL A 132 -4.81 -2.93 -7.92
CA VAL A 132 -5.69 -4.06 -7.66
C VAL A 132 -5.29 -5.28 -8.48
N THR A 133 -5.45 -6.47 -7.86
CA THR A 133 -5.08 -7.77 -8.44
C THR A 133 -6.31 -8.68 -8.44
N PRO A 134 -7.12 -8.68 -9.52
CA PRO A 134 -8.28 -9.55 -9.63
C PRO A 134 -7.86 -11.00 -9.90
N ALA A 135 -8.60 -11.94 -9.30
CA ALA A 135 -8.52 -13.36 -9.65
C ALA A 135 -9.37 -13.66 -10.88
N ILE A 136 -10.51 -13.01 -11.01
CA ILE A 136 -11.48 -13.15 -12.10
C ILE A 136 -11.48 -11.84 -12.90
N LYS A 137 -11.39 -11.97 -14.22
CA LYS A 137 -11.41 -10.81 -15.12
C LYS A 137 -12.78 -10.10 -15.05
N ASP A 138 -12.73 -8.77 -14.90
CA ASP A 138 -13.90 -7.89 -14.87
C ASP A 138 -13.52 -6.55 -15.53
N ASP A 139 -13.78 -6.44 -16.83
CA ASP A 139 -13.39 -5.27 -17.61
C ASP A 139 -14.21 -4.02 -17.24
N GLN A 140 -15.46 -4.18 -16.80
CA GLN A 140 -16.27 -3.04 -16.34
C GLN A 140 -15.69 -2.44 -15.06
N GLU A 141 -15.34 -3.29 -14.07
CA GLU A 141 -14.73 -2.82 -12.84
C GLU A 141 -13.34 -2.22 -13.09
N LYS A 142 -12.54 -2.84 -13.97
CA LYS A 142 -11.24 -2.28 -14.40
C LYS A 142 -11.42 -0.87 -14.96
N ASN A 143 -12.35 -0.68 -15.89
CA ASN A 143 -12.59 0.62 -16.53
C ASN A 143 -13.07 1.66 -15.50
N LYS A 144 -13.97 1.27 -14.59
CA LYS A 144 -14.46 2.15 -13.52
C LYS A 144 -13.32 2.55 -12.58
N PHE A 145 -12.50 1.60 -12.14
CA PHE A 145 -11.34 1.83 -11.29
C PHE A 145 -10.38 2.85 -11.92
N HIS A 146 -9.98 2.63 -13.17
CA HIS A 146 -9.08 3.54 -13.88
C HIS A 146 -9.70 4.91 -14.17
N LYS A 147 -11.00 4.98 -14.47
CA LYS A 147 -11.72 6.25 -14.62
C LYS A 147 -11.72 7.07 -13.32
N THR A 148 -11.95 6.40 -12.18
CA THR A 148 -11.92 7.06 -10.87
C THR A 148 -10.53 7.62 -10.55
N LEU A 149 -9.48 6.82 -10.78
CA LEU A 149 -8.09 7.28 -10.59
C LEU A 149 -7.73 8.44 -11.51
N LYS A 150 -8.15 8.38 -12.79
CA LYS A 150 -7.93 9.47 -13.73
C LYS A 150 -8.62 10.75 -13.28
N THR A 151 -9.87 10.66 -12.87
CA THR A 151 -10.64 11.83 -12.39
C THR A 151 -9.97 12.46 -11.17
N MET A 152 -9.49 11.66 -10.22
CA MET A 152 -8.75 12.14 -9.05
C MET A 152 -7.44 12.81 -9.46
N CYS A 153 -6.62 12.17 -10.28
CA CYS A 153 -5.36 12.74 -10.75
C CYS A 153 -5.56 14.07 -11.51
N ASP A 154 -6.58 14.14 -12.37
CA ASP A 154 -6.89 15.30 -13.21
C ASP A 154 -7.27 16.58 -12.40
N ARG A 155 -7.73 16.40 -11.16
CA ARG A 155 -7.97 17.55 -10.24
C ARG A 155 -6.68 18.25 -9.82
N HIS A 156 -5.55 17.54 -9.87
CA HIS A 156 -4.24 18.02 -9.49
C HIS A 156 -3.37 18.38 -10.70
N ASN A 157 -3.30 17.46 -11.68
CA ASN A 157 -2.57 17.67 -12.93
C ASN A 157 -3.02 16.66 -14.00
N LYS A 158 -3.34 17.16 -15.20
CA LYS A 158 -3.82 16.33 -16.33
C LYS A 158 -2.84 15.25 -16.78
N ASN A 159 -1.55 15.41 -16.49
CA ASN A 159 -0.51 14.44 -16.85
C ASN A 159 -0.28 13.37 -15.77
N TYR A 160 -0.77 13.54 -14.53
CA TYR A 160 -0.46 12.64 -13.40
C TYR A 160 -0.95 11.22 -13.67
N TYR A 161 -2.19 11.06 -14.13
CA TYR A 161 -2.73 9.73 -14.37
C TYR A 161 -1.89 8.96 -15.41
N LYS A 162 -1.59 9.57 -16.57
CA LYS A 162 -0.77 8.92 -17.61
C LYS A 162 0.61 8.54 -17.10
N LYS A 163 1.29 9.47 -16.41
CA LYS A 163 2.63 9.26 -15.83
C LYS A 163 2.63 8.15 -14.77
N TYR A 164 1.72 8.22 -13.80
CA TYR A 164 1.72 7.33 -12.65
C TYR A 164 1.13 5.95 -12.97
N LYS A 165 0.19 5.87 -13.94
CA LYS A 165 -0.28 4.59 -14.45
C LYS A 165 0.82 3.83 -15.17
N LYS A 166 1.54 4.49 -16.08
CA LYS A 166 2.69 3.89 -16.76
C LYS A 166 3.71 3.35 -15.77
N TRP A 167 4.07 4.15 -14.77
CA TRP A 167 5.01 3.73 -13.72
C TRP A 167 4.49 2.54 -12.92
N CYS A 168 3.19 2.53 -12.56
CA CYS A 168 2.55 1.41 -11.88
C CYS A 168 2.61 0.13 -12.71
N ASP A 169 2.28 0.19 -14.00
CA ASP A 169 2.29 -0.96 -14.90
C ASP A 169 3.72 -1.56 -15.04
N GLU A 170 4.74 -0.70 -15.14
CA GLU A 170 6.15 -1.12 -15.20
C GLU A 170 6.63 -1.71 -13.86
N TYR A 171 6.24 -1.10 -12.74
CA TYR A 171 6.66 -1.54 -11.41
C TYR A 171 6.08 -2.90 -11.03
N PHE A 172 4.77 -3.12 -11.27
CA PHE A 172 4.08 -4.36 -10.89
C PHE A 172 4.08 -5.43 -11.99
N TYR A 173 5.10 -5.44 -12.82
CA TYR A 173 5.32 -6.49 -13.81
C TYR A 173 6.16 -7.63 -13.24
N LEU A 174 5.83 -8.88 -13.60
CA LEU A 174 6.59 -10.08 -13.24
C LEU A 174 7.43 -10.54 -14.44
N PRO A 175 8.72 -10.19 -14.52
CA PRO A 175 9.55 -10.51 -15.70
C PRO A 175 9.65 -12.03 -15.96
N HIS A 176 9.83 -12.83 -14.92
CA HIS A 176 9.96 -14.29 -15.01
C HIS A 176 8.67 -14.99 -15.45
N ARG A 177 7.51 -14.32 -15.35
CA ARG A 177 6.20 -14.80 -15.82
C ARG A 177 5.76 -14.12 -17.12
N LYS A 178 6.43 -13.04 -17.52
CA LYS A 178 6.05 -12.19 -18.66
C LYS A 178 4.59 -11.70 -18.56
N GLU A 179 4.11 -11.41 -17.34
CA GLU A 179 2.75 -10.95 -17.06
C GLU A 179 2.70 -9.80 -16.05
N ALA A 180 1.65 -9.00 -16.09
CA ALA A 180 1.36 -8.02 -15.05
C ALA A 180 0.79 -8.72 -13.81
N ARG A 181 1.15 -8.25 -12.60
CA ARG A 181 0.59 -8.77 -11.33
C ARG A 181 -0.92 -8.62 -11.25
N GLY A 182 -1.45 -7.50 -11.73
CA GLY A 182 -2.88 -7.17 -11.68
C GLY A 182 -3.29 -6.27 -12.84
N ILE A 183 -4.31 -5.47 -12.64
CA ILE A 183 -4.80 -4.52 -13.65
C ILE A 183 -4.11 -3.15 -13.57
N GLY A 184 -3.09 -3.01 -12.71
CA GLY A 184 -2.39 -1.76 -12.47
C GLY A 184 -3.15 -0.83 -11.51
N GLY A 185 -2.86 0.44 -11.63
CA GLY A 185 -3.36 1.52 -10.79
C GLY A 185 -2.53 2.79 -11.02
N ILE A 186 -2.06 3.41 -9.95
CA ILE A 186 -1.10 4.52 -9.97
C ILE A 186 0.05 4.24 -9.01
N PHE A 187 1.25 4.62 -9.41
CA PHE A 187 2.44 4.58 -8.58
C PHE A 187 3.28 5.84 -8.82
N PHE A 188 3.72 6.49 -7.74
CA PHE A 188 4.55 7.68 -7.77
C PHE A 188 5.62 7.65 -6.69
N ASP A 189 6.74 8.27 -6.96
CA ASP A 189 7.82 8.47 -5.99
C ASP A 189 8.53 9.80 -6.29
N TYR A 190 9.37 10.23 -5.36
CA TYR A 190 10.15 11.47 -5.48
C TYR A 190 9.32 12.71 -5.82
N LYS A 191 8.06 12.74 -5.35
CA LYS A 191 7.19 13.89 -5.54
C LYS A 191 7.55 14.98 -4.54
N LYS A 192 8.15 16.08 -5.06
CA LYS A 192 8.75 17.17 -4.27
C LYS A 192 8.63 18.55 -4.92
N GLU A 193 7.59 18.75 -5.72
CA GLU A 193 7.39 20.00 -6.44
C GLU A 193 6.98 21.15 -5.52
N ASN A 194 5.96 20.90 -4.68
CA ASN A 194 5.46 21.85 -3.68
C ASN A 194 4.79 21.05 -2.57
N PHE A 195 5.22 21.21 -1.32
CA PHE A 195 4.72 20.43 -0.20
C PHE A 195 3.20 20.46 -0.07
N GLU A 196 2.58 21.63 -0.14
CA GLU A 196 1.14 21.79 0.09
C GLU A 196 0.32 21.09 -1.01
N ASN A 197 0.69 21.30 -2.27
CA ASN A 197 0.05 20.67 -3.41
C ASN A 197 0.31 19.16 -3.42
N ASP A 198 1.52 18.74 -3.11
CA ASP A 198 1.92 17.35 -3.06
C ASP A 198 1.20 16.61 -1.93
N PHE A 199 1.10 17.23 -0.76
CA PHE A 199 0.36 16.68 0.37
C PHE A 199 -1.15 16.64 0.10
N LYS A 200 -1.71 17.65 -0.56
CA LYS A 200 -3.12 17.62 -1.01
C LYS A 200 -3.37 16.46 -1.95
N PHE A 201 -2.48 16.23 -2.92
CA PHE A 201 -2.57 15.07 -3.81
C PHE A 201 -2.52 13.75 -3.04
N VAL A 202 -1.57 13.58 -2.12
CA VAL A 202 -1.42 12.34 -1.31
C VAL A 202 -2.65 12.09 -0.45
N ARG A 203 -3.27 13.12 0.12
CA ARG A 203 -4.53 12.99 0.86
C ARG A 203 -5.67 12.55 -0.05
N ASP A 204 -5.79 13.13 -1.25
CA ASP A 204 -6.80 12.73 -2.23
C ASP A 204 -6.61 11.29 -2.71
N VAL A 205 -5.37 10.82 -2.85
CA VAL A 205 -5.06 9.41 -3.14
C VAL A 205 -5.61 8.51 -2.02
N GLY A 206 -5.39 8.86 -0.74
CA GLY A 206 -5.89 8.09 0.41
C GLY A 206 -7.43 8.05 0.49
N VAL A 207 -8.08 9.20 0.34
CA VAL A 207 -9.55 9.28 0.34
C VAL A 207 -10.15 8.53 -0.86
N THR A 208 -9.54 8.66 -2.04
CA THR A 208 -10.00 7.94 -3.24
C THR A 208 -9.82 6.44 -3.08
N PHE A 209 -8.75 5.97 -2.45
CA PHE A 209 -8.57 4.57 -2.11
C PHE A 209 -9.71 4.05 -1.22
N GLN A 210 -10.06 4.78 -0.16
CA GLN A 210 -11.15 4.44 0.75
C GLN A 210 -12.49 4.32 0.00
N MET A 211 -12.81 5.26 -0.87
CA MET A 211 -14.01 5.20 -1.72
C MET A 211 -14.02 4.01 -2.67
N ILE A 212 -12.87 3.69 -3.29
CA ILE A 212 -12.74 2.61 -4.28
C ILE A 212 -12.96 1.26 -3.61
N PHE A 213 -12.26 0.95 -2.51
CA PHE A 213 -12.38 -0.38 -1.91
C PHE A 213 -13.78 -0.62 -1.35
N ASN A 214 -14.39 0.37 -0.71
CA ASN A 214 -15.79 0.29 -0.25
C ASN A 214 -16.74 -0.01 -1.42
N SER A 215 -16.64 0.75 -2.53
CA SER A 215 -17.47 0.53 -3.71
C SER A 215 -17.29 -0.85 -4.37
N ILE A 216 -16.05 -1.36 -4.44
CA ILE A 216 -15.76 -2.68 -4.99
C ILE A 216 -16.37 -3.78 -4.11
N ILE A 217 -16.19 -3.69 -2.81
CA ILE A 217 -16.69 -4.69 -1.85
C ILE A 217 -18.21 -4.70 -1.85
N GLU A 218 -18.85 -3.55 -1.68
CA GLU A 218 -20.32 -3.43 -1.66
C GLU A 218 -20.98 -4.10 -2.85
N LYS A 219 -20.46 -3.89 -4.06
CA LYS A 219 -20.98 -4.47 -5.29
C LYS A 219 -20.79 -5.97 -5.42
N LYS A 220 -19.73 -6.50 -4.84
CA LYS A 220 -19.29 -7.88 -5.11
C LYS A 220 -19.42 -8.82 -3.93
N ILE A 221 -19.66 -8.32 -2.73
CA ILE A 221 -19.71 -9.11 -1.51
C ILE A 221 -20.74 -10.26 -1.58
N LYS A 222 -21.87 -10.04 -2.26
CA LYS A 222 -22.95 -11.04 -2.44
C LYS A 222 -22.80 -11.87 -3.73
N LYS A 223 -21.79 -11.62 -4.57
CA LYS A 223 -21.58 -12.38 -5.80
C LYS A 223 -21.28 -13.84 -5.48
N LYS A 224 -22.03 -14.76 -6.09
CA LYS A 224 -21.77 -16.22 -5.99
C LYS A 224 -20.46 -16.55 -6.70
N TRP A 225 -19.78 -17.58 -6.22
CA TRP A 225 -18.53 -18.08 -6.77
C TRP A 225 -18.45 -19.60 -6.62
N THR A 226 -17.56 -20.23 -7.38
CA THR A 226 -17.34 -21.68 -7.41
C THR A 226 -15.99 -22.04 -6.81
N LEU A 227 -15.77 -23.34 -6.54
CA LEU A 227 -14.45 -23.85 -6.12
C LEU A 227 -13.38 -23.57 -7.18
N LYS A 228 -13.74 -23.58 -8.47
CA LYS A 228 -12.82 -23.21 -9.56
C LYS A 228 -12.38 -21.75 -9.47
N ASP A 229 -13.29 -20.85 -9.12
CA ASP A 229 -12.95 -19.43 -8.91
C ASP A 229 -12.00 -19.26 -7.72
N LYS A 230 -12.22 -20.04 -6.64
CA LYS A 230 -11.34 -20.02 -5.46
C LYS A 230 -9.94 -20.56 -5.79
N GLU A 231 -9.87 -21.60 -6.57
CA GLU A 231 -8.59 -22.16 -7.04
C GLU A 231 -7.82 -21.13 -7.89
N MET A 232 -8.51 -20.44 -8.80
CA MET A 232 -7.91 -19.37 -9.58
C MET A 232 -7.40 -18.23 -8.68
N GLN A 233 -8.14 -17.87 -7.63
CA GLN A 233 -7.71 -16.89 -6.65
C GLN A 233 -6.39 -17.30 -5.97
N TYR A 234 -6.25 -18.55 -5.56
CA TYR A 234 -5.01 -19.04 -4.92
C TYR A 234 -3.83 -19.01 -5.87
N ILE A 235 -4.01 -19.33 -7.15
CA ILE A 235 -2.97 -19.25 -8.18
C ILE A 235 -2.55 -17.78 -8.41
N LYS A 236 -3.52 -16.86 -8.52
CA LYS A 236 -3.21 -15.43 -8.67
C LYS A 236 -2.52 -14.83 -7.43
N ARG A 237 -2.85 -15.32 -6.25
CA ARG A 237 -2.14 -14.98 -5.01
C ARG A 237 -0.69 -15.50 -5.01
N GLY A 238 -0.40 -16.64 -5.65
CA GLY A 238 0.97 -17.10 -5.90
C GLY A 238 1.77 -16.05 -6.67
N ARG A 239 1.21 -15.47 -7.74
CA ARG A 239 1.84 -14.37 -8.49
C ARG A 239 2.06 -13.12 -7.64
N TYR A 240 1.10 -12.80 -6.79
CA TYR A 240 1.22 -11.70 -5.84
C TYR A 240 2.38 -11.92 -4.85
N ALA A 241 2.49 -13.11 -4.29
CA ALA A 241 3.57 -13.47 -3.37
C ALA A 241 4.95 -13.46 -4.08
N GLU A 242 5.04 -14.00 -5.30
CA GLU A 242 6.26 -13.93 -6.12
C GLU A 242 6.74 -12.47 -6.31
N PHE A 243 5.83 -11.57 -6.67
CA PHE A 243 6.18 -10.16 -6.83
C PHE A 243 6.73 -9.56 -5.52
N ASN A 244 6.00 -9.73 -4.42
CA ASN A 244 6.37 -9.12 -3.15
C ASN A 244 7.72 -9.64 -2.62
N LEU A 245 8.01 -10.92 -2.78
CA LEU A 245 9.27 -11.51 -2.31
C LEU A 245 10.44 -11.24 -3.25
N LEU A 246 10.21 -11.27 -4.56
CA LEU A 246 11.29 -11.19 -5.56
C LEU A 246 11.57 -9.78 -6.05
N TYR A 247 10.56 -8.91 -6.13
CA TYR A 247 10.69 -7.63 -6.85
C TYR A 247 10.33 -6.41 -6.03
N ASP A 248 9.45 -6.54 -5.01
CA ASP A 248 9.02 -5.36 -4.26
C ASP A 248 10.18 -4.70 -3.49
N ARG A 249 10.49 -3.46 -3.88
CA ARG A 249 11.59 -2.70 -3.27
C ARG A 249 11.34 -2.40 -1.81
N GLY A 250 10.07 -2.14 -1.44
CA GLY A 250 9.69 -1.84 -0.06
C GLY A 250 9.90 -3.04 0.86
N THR A 251 9.42 -4.23 0.47
CA THR A 251 9.63 -5.48 1.19
C THR A 251 11.11 -5.79 1.35
N LYS A 252 11.87 -5.75 0.26
CA LYS A 252 13.33 -6.03 0.29
C LYS A 252 14.06 -5.05 1.21
N PHE A 253 13.82 -3.75 1.04
CA PHE A 253 14.45 -2.72 1.85
C PHE A 253 14.11 -2.89 3.34
N GLY A 254 12.83 -3.10 3.67
CA GLY A 254 12.38 -3.30 5.03
C GLY A 254 13.07 -4.48 5.71
N LEU A 255 13.08 -5.65 5.04
CA LEU A 255 13.74 -6.86 5.57
C LEU A 255 15.26 -6.68 5.72
N GLN A 256 15.92 -6.00 4.78
CA GLN A 256 17.36 -5.79 4.78
C GLN A 256 17.85 -4.71 5.78
N THR A 257 16.94 -3.85 6.23
CA THR A 257 17.26 -2.74 7.15
C THR A 257 16.76 -2.99 8.58
N GLY A 258 16.37 -4.23 8.89
CA GLY A 258 15.94 -4.60 10.25
C GLY A 258 14.52 -4.12 10.59
N GLY A 259 13.66 -3.93 9.59
CA GLY A 259 12.25 -3.63 9.80
C GLY A 259 11.50 -4.78 10.48
N ASN A 260 10.35 -4.48 11.07
CA ASN A 260 9.51 -5.51 11.70
C ASN A 260 9.00 -6.51 10.65
N VAL A 261 9.43 -7.77 10.74
CA VAL A 261 9.16 -8.82 9.76
C VAL A 261 7.66 -9.07 9.60
N GLU A 262 6.92 -9.17 10.69
CA GLU A 262 5.47 -9.41 10.66
C GLU A 262 4.71 -8.24 10.03
N GLY A 263 5.11 -7.01 10.35
CA GLY A 263 4.55 -5.80 9.75
C GLY A 263 4.85 -5.68 8.25
N ILE A 264 5.99 -6.18 7.78
CA ILE A 264 6.37 -6.19 6.37
C ILE A 264 5.63 -7.32 5.62
N LEU A 265 5.68 -8.56 6.17
CA LEU A 265 5.10 -9.73 5.53
C LEU A 265 3.58 -9.87 5.74
N MET A 266 2.95 -8.92 6.47
CA MET A 266 1.49 -8.86 6.53
C MET A 266 0.86 -8.74 5.13
N SER A 267 1.61 -8.21 4.16
CA SER A 267 1.18 -8.06 2.76
C SER A 267 0.96 -9.37 2.02
N LEU A 268 1.55 -10.46 2.49
CA LEU A 268 1.42 -11.77 1.83
C LEU A 268 0.02 -12.35 2.05
N PRO A 269 -0.55 -13.00 1.01
CA PRO A 269 -1.82 -13.68 1.11
C PRO A 269 -1.75 -14.88 2.07
N PRO A 270 -2.88 -15.25 2.71
CA PRO A 270 -2.89 -16.34 3.70
C PRO A 270 -2.69 -17.73 3.08
N ILE A 271 -3.20 -17.92 1.86
CA ILE A 271 -3.10 -19.18 1.11
C ILE A 271 -2.73 -18.85 -0.34
N VAL A 272 -1.79 -19.58 -0.88
CA VAL A 272 -1.30 -19.48 -2.26
C VAL A 272 -1.20 -20.88 -2.88
N LYS A 273 -1.28 -20.94 -4.20
CA LYS A 273 -0.98 -22.15 -4.98
C LYS A 273 -0.14 -21.82 -6.20
N TRP A 274 0.65 -22.78 -6.62
CA TRP A 274 1.38 -22.78 -7.89
C TRP A 274 0.91 -23.95 -8.73
N LYS A 275 0.93 -23.77 -10.06
CA LYS A 275 0.76 -24.82 -11.05
C LYS A 275 2.12 -25.40 -11.39
#